data_0ce8a64cb1b6acbbc4edccb59b1ffcf7
#
_entry.id   0ce8a64cb1b6acbbc4edccb59b1ffcf7
#
_cell.length_a   1.000
_cell.length_b   1.000
_cell.length_c   1.000
_cell.angle_alpha   90.00
_cell.angle_beta   90.00
_cell.angle_gamma   90.00
#
_symmetry.space_group_name_H-M   'P 1'
#
loop_
_entity.id
_entity.type
_entity.pdbx_description
1 polymer ?
#
loop_
_entity_poly.entity_id
_entity_poly.type
_entity_poly.pdbx_seq_one_letter_code
_entity_poly.pdbx_strand_id
1 'polypeptide(L)'
;WLSVEVPAVYTSSMMSQDGVSYYVDVTHQYGVPSDVCPMPAAELGVALADDFPLIGCCAGQCNKTCDGSLMGNGIEARSFKIPTFQLAVPIRHRQESVQEYAAEEVVNAIHFIEEQTGEKFDWDAFFKSMKRFNAETEEFLEWMEISKTDYPQVMGVTLALYRYGVYQAAGGRNQAFLDMDKKLTKMALDAYKNKEMAAKEYRHRAMTWGVQAAYYTALPIWLLNCWGVVTIADMLSMVSTEMVNTEDKHQAMLDLAYLYENMIMRNRSNGGYETGVEALWRFCEMFNIDIV
;
A
#
# COMPACT_ATOMS: atom_id res chain seq x y z
N TRP A 1 -4.91 10.54 16.93
CA TRP A 1 -5.14 11.07 15.59
C TRP A 1 -5.97 10.09 14.76
N LEU A 2 -6.91 10.59 13.99
CA LEU A 2 -7.61 9.82 12.97
C LEU A 2 -6.97 10.16 11.62
N SER A 3 -6.43 9.17 10.94
CA SER A 3 -5.94 9.30 9.57
C SER A 3 -6.94 8.64 8.63
N VAL A 4 -7.35 9.35 7.61
CA VAL A 4 -8.14 8.82 6.48
C VAL A 4 -7.18 8.72 5.30
N GLU A 5 -7.07 7.54 4.74
CA GLU A 5 -6.10 7.26 3.69
C GLU A 5 -6.77 6.96 2.36
N VAL A 6 -6.12 7.34 1.27
CA VAL A 6 -6.59 7.11 -0.12
C VAL A 6 -7.11 5.69 -0.37
N PRO A 7 -6.43 4.62 0.07
CA PRO A 7 -6.93 3.27 -0.16
C PRO A 7 -8.26 3.00 0.53
N ALA A 8 -8.47 3.57 1.73
CA ALA A 8 -9.72 3.41 2.47
C ALA A 8 -10.87 4.14 1.78
N VAL A 9 -10.62 5.36 1.31
CA VAL A 9 -11.60 6.17 0.56
C VAL A 9 -11.94 5.49 -0.76
N TYR A 10 -10.93 5.02 -1.51
CA TYR A 10 -11.15 4.30 -2.77
C TYR A 10 -11.96 3.01 -2.56
N THR A 11 -11.63 2.21 -1.55
CA THR A 11 -12.36 0.99 -1.23
C THR A 11 -13.81 1.31 -0.82
N SER A 12 -14.01 2.37 -0.04
CA SER A 12 -15.35 2.82 0.34
C SER A 12 -16.17 3.27 -0.86
N SER A 13 -15.53 3.97 -1.82
CA SER A 13 -16.19 4.39 -3.06
C SER A 13 -16.60 3.21 -3.94
N MET A 14 -15.82 2.13 -3.97
CA MET A 14 -16.20 0.89 -4.67
C MET A 14 -17.45 0.22 -4.05
N MET A 15 -17.67 0.40 -2.76
CA MET A 15 -18.81 -0.16 -2.03
C MET A 15 -20.03 0.77 -2.00
N SER A 16 -19.90 2.00 -2.50
CA SER A 16 -21.00 2.94 -2.57
C SER A 16 -22.03 2.54 -3.63
N GLN A 17 -23.26 3.03 -3.49
CA GLN A 17 -24.33 2.77 -4.45
C GLN A 17 -23.98 3.27 -5.86
N ASP A 18 -23.30 4.42 -5.95
CA ASP A 18 -22.96 5.07 -7.21
C ASP A 18 -21.64 4.56 -7.81
N GLY A 19 -20.83 3.90 -6.99
CA GLY A 19 -19.56 3.28 -7.39
C GLY A 19 -18.44 4.27 -7.72
N VAL A 20 -17.27 3.74 -8.04
CA VAL A 20 -16.06 4.52 -8.33
C VAL A 20 -16.23 5.46 -9.52
N SER A 21 -16.96 5.01 -10.57
CA SER A 21 -17.14 5.80 -11.81
C SER A 21 -17.84 7.14 -11.56
N TYR A 22 -18.81 7.18 -10.68
CA TYR A 22 -19.48 8.42 -10.31
C TYR A 22 -18.50 9.46 -9.76
N TYR A 23 -17.65 9.07 -8.82
CA TYR A 23 -16.68 9.99 -8.21
C TYR A 23 -15.60 10.42 -9.19
N VAL A 24 -15.18 9.54 -10.08
CA VAL A 24 -14.26 9.89 -11.18
C VAL A 24 -14.91 10.91 -12.10
N ASP A 25 -16.19 10.75 -12.45
CA ASP A 25 -16.94 11.71 -13.28
C ASP A 25 -17.09 13.06 -12.59
N VAL A 26 -17.36 13.11 -11.29
CA VAL A 26 -17.36 14.36 -10.51
C VAL A 26 -16.03 15.08 -10.63
N THR A 27 -14.93 14.36 -10.53
CA THR A 27 -13.59 14.92 -10.65
C THR A 27 -13.30 15.45 -12.06
N HIS A 28 -13.71 14.73 -13.10
CA HIS A 28 -13.60 15.18 -14.49
C HIS A 28 -14.44 16.45 -14.74
N GLN A 29 -15.64 16.53 -14.20
CA GLN A 29 -16.50 17.72 -14.29
C GLN A 29 -15.86 18.94 -13.61
N TYR A 30 -15.06 18.71 -12.56
CA TYR A 30 -14.30 19.77 -11.91
C TYR A 30 -13.09 20.27 -12.74
N GLY A 31 -12.74 19.56 -13.81
CA GLY A 31 -11.71 19.94 -14.76
C GLY A 31 -10.40 19.10 -14.67
N VAL A 32 -10.42 18.01 -13.94
CA VAL A 32 -9.27 17.10 -13.89
C VAL A 32 -9.24 16.28 -15.19
N PRO A 33 -8.07 16.14 -15.84
CA PRO A 33 -7.93 15.35 -17.06
C PRO A 33 -8.30 13.88 -16.87
N SER A 34 -8.88 13.27 -17.90
CA SER A 34 -9.36 11.88 -17.87
C SER A 34 -8.25 10.81 -17.91
N ASP A 35 -7.01 11.21 -18.14
CA ASP A 35 -5.83 10.34 -18.14
C ASP A 35 -5.15 10.24 -16.75
N VAL A 36 -5.69 10.92 -15.75
CA VAL A 36 -5.24 10.78 -14.35
C VAL A 36 -5.70 9.42 -13.80
N CYS A 37 -4.86 8.83 -12.97
CA CYS A 37 -5.17 7.57 -12.29
C CYS A 37 -6.54 7.64 -11.57
N PRO A 38 -7.43 6.66 -11.75
CA PRO A 38 -8.76 6.68 -11.14
C PRO A 38 -8.76 6.60 -9.61
N MET A 39 -7.69 6.11 -8.98
CA MET A 39 -7.63 6.09 -7.51
C MET A 39 -7.63 7.49 -6.89
N PRO A 40 -6.65 8.37 -7.16
CA PRO A 40 -6.70 9.73 -6.65
C PRO A 40 -7.84 10.56 -7.24
N ALA A 41 -8.29 10.25 -8.46
CA ALA A 41 -9.48 10.91 -9.01
C ALA A 41 -10.74 10.56 -8.23
N ALA A 42 -10.97 9.29 -7.88
CA ALA A 42 -12.11 8.90 -7.07
C ALA A 42 -12.06 9.49 -5.65
N GLU A 43 -10.88 9.54 -5.03
CA GLU A 43 -10.67 10.17 -3.72
C GLU A 43 -11.10 11.63 -3.75
N LEU A 44 -10.56 12.39 -4.70
CA LEU A 44 -10.94 13.78 -4.90
C LEU A 44 -12.44 13.93 -5.20
N GLY A 45 -13.01 13.04 -6.01
CA GLY A 45 -14.44 13.02 -6.33
C GLY A 45 -15.31 12.81 -5.12
N VAL A 46 -14.97 11.92 -4.20
CA VAL A 46 -15.65 11.71 -2.93
C VAL A 46 -15.63 13.00 -2.09
N ALA A 47 -14.48 13.66 -2.02
CA ALA A 47 -14.32 14.92 -1.31
C ALA A 47 -15.16 16.05 -1.94
N LEU A 48 -15.15 16.16 -3.28
CA LEU A 48 -15.91 17.18 -4.00
C LEU A 48 -17.43 16.93 -3.98
N ALA A 49 -17.87 15.68 -3.89
CA ALA A 49 -19.27 15.30 -3.76
C ALA A 49 -19.82 15.51 -2.33
N ASP A 50 -18.95 15.80 -1.35
CA ASP A 50 -19.30 15.92 0.08
C ASP A 50 -19.95 14.63 0.66
N ASP A 51 -19.63 13.49 0.06
CA ASP A 51 -20.18 12.19 0.47
C ASP A 51 -19.39 11.55 1.62
N PHE A 52 -18.22 12.09 1.92
CA PHE A 52 -17.38 11.62 3.00
C PHE A 52 -17.05 12.78 3.95
N PRO A 53 -17.25 12.62 5.27
CA PRO A 53 -16.92 13.69 6.19
C PRO A 53 -15.42 13.95 6.17
N LEU A 54 -15.01 15.08 5.60
CA LEU A 54 -13.63 15.57 5.70
C LEU A 54 -13.39 16.02 7.14
N ILE A 55 -13.05 15.06 7.99
CA ILE A 55 -12.71 15.30 9.39
C ILE A 55 -11.22 15.54 9.45
N GLY A 56 -10.76 16.70 9.04
CA GLY A 56 -9.35 17.00 9.09
C GLY A 56 -9.08 18.42 9.54
N CYS A 57 -8.19 18.58 10.52
CA CYS A 57 -7.60 19.87 10.83
C CYS A 57 -6.47 20.21 9.85
N CYS A 58 -5.91 19.20 9.17
CA CYS A 58 -4.86 19.34 8.18
C CYS A 58 -4.81 18.14 7.25
N ALA A 59 -4.17 18.29 6.10
CA ALA A 59 -3.92 17.23 5.14
C ALA A 59 -2.42 17.03 4.92
N GLY A 60 -1.99 15.78 4.88
CA GLY A 60 -0.65 15.37 4.50
C GLY A 60 -0.68 14.76 3.10
N GLN A 61 0.31 15.09 2.30
CA GLN A 61 0.44 14.63 0.92
C GLN A 61 1.80 14.04 0.68
N CYS A 62 1.85 13.04 -0.17
CA CYS A 62 3.10 12.43 -0.58
C CYS A 62 3.09 12.14 -2.08
N ASN A 63 4.20 12.42 -2.74
CA ASN A 63 4.44 11.98 -4.12
C ASN A 63 4.82 10.49 -4.21
N LYS A 64 4.59 9.75 -3.15
CA LYS A 64 5.05 8.35 -2.97
C LYS A 64 4.38 7.50 -3.98
N THR A 65 3.66 7.38 -4.68
CA THR A 65 3.27 6.47 -5.76
C THR A 65 3.23 7.15 -7.11
N CYS A 66 2.63 8.31 -7.21
CA CYS A 66 2.55 9.01 -8.48
C CYS A 66 2.17 10.48 -8.29
N ASP A 67 2.33 11.25 -9.35
CA ASP A 67 2.00 12.67 -9.38
C ASP A 67 0.49 12.93 -9.34
N GLY A 68 -0.33 11.93 -9.67
CA GLY A 68 -1.78 12.04 -9.58
C GLY A 68 -2.29 12.33 -8.17
N SER A 69 -1.65 11.77 -7.14
CA SER A 69 -1.97 12.08 -5.75
C SER A 69 -1.65 13.53 -5.40
N LEU A 70 -0.52 14.06 -5.87
CA LEU A 70 -0.16 15.46 -5.62
C LEU A 70 -1.17 16.45 -6.22
N MET A 71 -1.68 16.13 -7.40
CA MET A 71 -2.68 16.96 -8.06
C MET A 71 -4.01 16.95 -7.28
N GLY A 72 -4.52 15.76 -6.93
CA GLY A 72 -5.75 15.61 -6.15
C GLY A 72 -5.67 16.41 -4.85
N ASN A 73 -4.63 16.18 -4.11
CA ASN A 73 -4.38 16.84 -2.85
C ASN A 73 -4.21 18.36 -2.98
N GLY A 74 -3.55 18.85 -4.04
CA GLY A 74 -3.42 20.28 -4.30
C GLY A 74 -4.77 20.95 -4.58
N ILE A 75 -5.70 20.24 -5.23
CA ILE A 75 -7.06 20.73 -5.45
C ILE A 75 -7.84 20.73 -4.13
N GLU A 76 -7.75 19.66 -3.33
CA GLU A 76 -8.39 19.59 -2.01
C GLU A 76 -7.94 20.71 -1.09
N ALA A 77 -6.64 20.91 -0.96
CA ALA A 77 -6.07 21.98 -0.13
C ALA A 77 -6.61 23.37 -0.52
N ARG A 78 -6.73 23.62 -1.83
CA ARG A 78 -7.25 24.87 -2.35
C ARG A 78 -8.76 25.01 -2.19
N SER A 79 -9.51 23.96 -2.43
CA SER A 79 -10.97 23.95 -2.38
C SER A 79 -11.50 24.01 -0.94
N PHE A 80 -10.90 23.29 -0.03
CA PHE A 80 -11.33 23.18 1.36
C PHE A 80 -10.58 24.11 2.31
N LYS A 81 -9.51 24.79 1.83
CA LYS A 81 -8.68 25.70 2.62
C LYS A 81 -8.10 25.05 3.89
N ILE A 82 -7.76 23.79 3.78
CA ILE A 82 -7.16 23.01 4.86
C ILE A 82 -5.64 23.23 4.83
N PRO A 83 -4.99 23.47 5.98
CA PRO A 83 -3.52 23.47 6.04
C PRO A 83 -2.96 22.17 5.50
N THR A 84 -1.99 22.25 4.60
CA THR A 84 -1.48 21.12 3.85
C THR A 84 0.04 21.04 3.92
N PHE A 85 0.55 19.85 4.20
CA PHE A 85 1.96 19.52 4.12
C PHE A 85 2.19 18.59 2.92
N GLN A 86 3.28 18.82 2.19
CA GLN A 86 3.68 17.96 1.09
C GLN A 86 4.99 17.25 1.45
N LEU A 87 4.93 15.94 1.63
CA LEU A 87 6.10 15.10 1.83
C LEU A 87 6.70 14.76 0.46
N ALA A 88 7.83 15.35 0.14
CA ALA A 88 8.54 15.12 -1.10
C ALA A 88 9.58 14.01 -0.94
N VAL A 89 9.28 12.83 -1.44
CA VAL A 89 10.22 11.71 -1.47
C VAL A 89 10.95 11.73 -2.81
N PRO A 90 12.31 11.83 -2.83
CA PRO A 90 13.07 11.91 -4.06
C PRO A 90 12.91 10.69 -4.97
N ILE A 91 13.00 10.91 -6.28
CA ILE A 91 12.96 9.88 -7.31
C ILE A 91 14.39 9.45 -7.62
N ARG A 92 14.61 8.16 -7.94
CA ARG A 92 15.92 7.62 -8.36
C ARG A 92 17.04 7.84 -7.34
N HIS A 93 16.74 7.61 -6.10
CA HIS A 93 17.68 7.75 -5.00
C HIS A 93 18.34 6.39 -4.73
N ARG A 94 19.57 6.39 -4.42
CA ARG A 94 20.37 5.31 -3.81
C ARG A 94 21.62 5.92 -3.16
N GLN A 95 21.50 7.17 -2.73
CA GLN A 95 22.59 7.90 -2.09
C GLN A 95 22.17 8.21 -0.65
N GLU A 96 23.11 8.09 0.25
CA GLU A 96 22.90 8.37 1.68
C GLU A 96 22.31 9.76 1.95
N SER A 97 22.81 10.78 1.25
CA SER A 97 22.29 12.16 1.35
C SER A 97 20.82 12.29 0.95
N VAL A 98 20.32 11.42 0.10
CA VAL A 98 18.92 11.43 -0.34
C VAL A 98 18.03 10.77 0.72
N GLN A 99 18.51 9.72 1.37
CA GLN A 99 17.83 9.12 2.51
C GLN A 99 17.71 10.08 3.69
N GLU A 100 18.79 10.81 4.00
CA GLU A 100 18.75 11.85 5.05
C GLU A 100 17.72 12.93 4.71
N TYR A 101 17.69 13.43 3.47
CA TYR A 101 16.68 14.37 3.03
C TYR A 101 15.25 13.83 3.20
N ALA A 102 15.00 12.58 2.79
CA ALA A 102 13.68 11.97 2.91
C ALA A 102 13.29 11.73 4.39
N ALA A 103 14.25 11.42 5.25
CA ALA A 103 14.03 11.30 6.69
C ALA A 103 13.70 12.66 7.33
N GLU A 104 14.39 13.74 6.93
CA GLU A 104 14.06 15.10 7.35
C GLU A 104 12.64 15.51 6.93
N GLU A 105 12.19 15.13 5.73
CA GLU A 105 10.82 15.38 5.27
C GLU A 105 9.77 14.66 6.16
N VAL A 106 10.07 13.45 6.64
CA VAL A 106 9.20 12.76 7.61
C VAL A 106 9.15 13.50 8.94
N VAL A 107 10.29 14.00 9.42
CA VAL A 107 10.36 14.82 10.65
C VAL A 107 9.59 16.13 10.47
N ASN A 108 9.73 16.80 9.31
CA ASN A 108 8.98 18.02 9.00
C ASN A 108 7.47 17.76 8.97
N ALA A 109 7.02 16.60 8.46
CA ALA A 109 5.63 16.19 8.52
C ALA A 109 5.14 16.03 9.96
N ILE A 110 5.95 15.44 10.84
CA ILE A 110 5.64 15.33 12.28
C ILE A 110 5.47 16.71 12.89
N HIS A 111 6.40 17.63 12.68
CA HIS A 111 6.34 19.00 13.18
C HIS A 111 5.12 19.75 12.66
N PHE A 112 4.82 19.62 11.37
CA PHE A 112 3.61 20.22 10.80
C PHE A 112 2.34 19.72 11.50
N ILE A 113 2.22 18.41 11.74
CA ILE A 113 1.06 17.84 12.42
C ILE A 113 1.00 18.33 13.89
N GLU A 114 2.14 18.39 14.58
CA GLU A 114 2.22 18.96 15.93
C GLU A 114 1.70 20.42 15.97
N GLU A 115 2.09 21.24 14.99
CA GLU A 115 1.64 22.63 14.92
C GLU A 115 0.13 22.74 14.64
N GLN A 116 -0.42 21.90 13.77
CA GLN A 116 -1.83 21.97 13.38
C GLN A 116 -2.75 21.37 14.45
N THR A 117 -2.28 20.40 15.22
CA THR A 117 -3.09 19.71 16.23
C THR A 117 -2.88 20.24 17.65
N GLY A 118 -1.75 20.90 17.91
CA GLY A 118 -1.31 21.26 19.25
C GLY A 118 -0.81 20.09 20.09
N GLU A 119 -0.79 18.88 19.54
CA GLU A 119 -0.37 17.65 20.22
C GLU A 119 1.07 17.30 19.90
N LYS A 120 1.84 16.90 20.89
CA LYS A 120 3.22 16.45 20.68
C LYS A 120 3.29 15.00 20.20
N PHE A 121 4.26 14.73 19.34
CA PHE A 121 4.51 13.38 18.84
C PHE A 121 5.00 12.47 19.98
N ASP A 122 4.31 11.37 20.18
CA ASP A 122 4.61 10.38 21.23
C ASP A 122 5.56 9.32 20.68
N TRP A 123 6.86 9.46 20.97
CA TRP A 123 7.89 8.54 20.53
C TRP A 123 7.75 7.14 21.13
N ASP A 124 7.26 7.02 22.36
CA ASP A 124 7.07 5.71 23.00
C ASP A 124 5.92 4.95 22.34
N ALA A 125 4.82 5.64 22.05
CA ALA A 125 3.72 5.07 21.27
C ALA A 125 4.16 4.72 19.85
N PHE A 126 4.98 5.54 19.19
CA PHE A 126 5.55 5.27 17.88
C PHE A 126 6.41 3.99 17.91
N PHE A 127 7.39 3.90 18.79
CA PHE A 127 8.24 2.70 18.88
C PHE A 127 7.44 1.44 19.23
N LYS A 128 6.45 1.55 20.08
CA LYS A 128 5.53 0.44 20.35
C LYS A 128 4.75 0.00 19.11
N SER A 129 4.34 0.95 18.25
CA SER A 129 3.70 0.65 16.98
C SER A 129 4.67 0.01 16.00
N MET A 130 5.90 0.50 15.91
CA MET A 130 6.92 -0.06 15.02
C MET A 130 7.33 -1.48 15.43
N LYS A 131 7.39 -1.78 16.72
CA LYS A 131 7.59 -3.17 17.19
C LYS A 131 6.51 -4.12 16.69
N ARG A 132 5.24 -3.68 16.70
CA ARG A 132 4.15 -4.47 16.13
C ARG A 132 4.24 -4.58 14.61
N PHE A 133 4.54 -3.46 13.94
CA PHE A 133 4.74 -3.42 12.50
C PHE A 133 5.84 -4.37 12.03
N ASN A 134 6.97 -4.40 12.72
CA ASN A 134 8.05 -5.34 12.43
C ASN A 134 7.60 -6.79 12.61
N ALA A 135 6.88 -7.10 13.69
CA ALA A 135 6.35 -8.44 13.91
C ALA A 135 5.32 -8.86 12.84
N GLU A 136 4.47 -7.95 12.39
CA GLU A 136 3.55 -8.20 11.25
C GLU A 136 4.33 -8.40 9.94
N THR A 137 5.46 -7.73 9.76
CA THR A 137 6.34 -7.94 8.61
C THR A 137 6.98 -9.32 8.64
N GLU A 138 7.41 -9.82 9.81
CA GLU A 138 7.90 -11.19 9.96
C GLU A 138 6.85 -12.24 9.56
N GLU A 139 5.60 -12.08 10.00
CA GLU A 139 4.49 -12.96 9.62
C GLU A 139 4.26 -12.94 8.10
N PHE A 140 4.37 -11.77 7.48
CA PHE A 140 4.23 -11.64 6.03
C PHE A 140 5.37 -12.34 5.27
N LEU A 141 6.59 -12.26 5.75
CA LEU A 141 7.72 -12.96 5.14
C LEU A 141 7.50 -14.48 5.12
N GLU A 142 6.91 -15.06 6.18
CA GLU A 142 6.52 -16.48 6.19
C GLU A 142 5.51 -16.81 5.08
N TRP A 143 4.53 -15.94 4.86
CA TRP A 143 3.58 -16.14 3.75
C TRP A 143 4.25 -16.09 2.39
N MET A 144 5.20 -15.18 2.21
CA MET A 144 5.98 -15.10 0.98
C MET A 144 6.79 -16.37 0.73
N GLU A 145 7.41 -16.93 1.77
CA GLU A 145 8.13 -18.21 1.66
C GLU A 145 7.20 -19.37 1.27
N ILE A 146 6.03 -19.48 1.88
CA ILE A 146 5.03 -20.50 1.51
C ILE A 146 4.57 -20.31 0.05
N SER A 147 4.42 -19.06 -0.40
CA SER A 147 3.98 -18.76 -1.76
C SER A 147 4.99 -19.13 -2.85
N LYS A 148 6.27 -19.32 -2.48
CA LYS A 148 7.31 -19.84 -3.39
C LYS A 148 7.20 -21.35 -3.63
N THR A 149 6.47 -22.07 -2.79
CA THR A 149 6.34 -23.53 -2.82
C THR A 149 5.27 -24.00 -3.81
N ASP A 150 5.17 -25.32 -4.01
CA ASP A 150 4.12 -25.94 -4.81
C ASP A 150 2.73 -25.86 -4.16
N TYR A 151 2.65 -25.41 -2.90
CA TYR A 151 1.41 -25.31 -2.11
C TYR A 151 1.14 -23.88 -1.66
N PRO A 152 0.96 -22.91 -2.59
CA PRO A 152 0.67 -21.52 -2.22
C PRO A 152 -0.67 -21.45 -1.48
N GLN A 153 -0.69 -20.73 -0.35
CA GLN A 153 -1.84 -20.70 0.55
C GLN A 153 -2.75 -19.51 0.34
N VAL A 154 -2.18 -18.39 -0.15
CA VAL A 154 -2.93 -17.15 -0.30
C VAL A 154 -2.87 -16.70 -1.76
N MET A 155 -4.03 -16.51 -2.35
CA MET A 155 -4.13 -16.00 -3.72
C MET A 155 -3.85 -14.49 -3.75
N GLY A 156 -3.17 -14.04 -4.81
CA GLY A 156 -2.64 -12.69 -4.95
C GLY A 156 -3.63 -11.58 -4.64
N VAL A 157 -4.90 -11.69 -5.09
CA VAL A 157 -5.90 -10.66 -4.81
C VAL A 157 -6.22 -10.54 -3.32
N THR A 158 -6.31 -11.65 -2.61
CA THR A 158 -6.55 -11.66 -1.16
C THR A 158 -5.36 -11.08 -0.43
N LEU A 159 -4.16 -11.46 -0.85
CA LEU A 159 -2.92 -10.94 -0.30
C LEU A 159 -2.79 -9.42 -0.54
N ALA A 160 -3.09 -8.96 -1.76
CA ALA A 160 -3.06 -7.56 -2.10
C ALA A 160 -4.05 -6.73 -1.27
N LEU A 161 -5.30 -7.17 -1.20
CA LEU A 161 -6.33 -6.47 -0.42
C LEU A 161 -5.99 -6.45 1.06
N TYR A 162 -5.49 -7.55 1.60
CA TYR A 162 -5.09 -7.64 2.98
C TYR A 162 -3.88 -6.75 3.28
N ARG A 163 -2.81 -6.87 2.50
CA ARG A 163 -1.58 -6.07 2.70
C ARG A 163 -1.81 -4.59 2.45
N TYR A 164 -2.53 -4.24 1.41
CA TYR A 164 -2.77 -2.86 1.06
C TYR A 164 -3.83 -2.22 1.95
N GLY A 165 -4.99 -2.88 2.13
CA GLY A 165 -6.10 -2.34 2.89
C GLY A 165 -5.90 -2.40 4.41
N VAL A 166 -5.36 -3.51 4.92
CA VAL A 166 -5.25 -3.73 6.37
C VAL A 166 -3.87 -3.35 6.88
N TYR A 167 -2.82 -3.92 6.32
CA TYR A 167 -1.47 -3.73 6.83
C TYR A 167 -0.97 -2.28 6.64
N GLN A 168 -1.14 -1.68 5.47
CA GLN A 168 -0.70 -0.30 5.25
C GLN A 168 -1.55 0.71 6.01
N ALA A 169 -2.86 0.50 6.10
CA ALA A 169 -3.76 1.41 6.78
C ALA A 169 -3.76 1.23 8.32
N ALA A 170 -3.53 0.03 8.81
CA ALA A 170 -3.68 -0.30 10.23
C ALA A 170 -2.48 -1.00 10.86
N GLY A 171 -1.48 -1.37 10.06
CA GLY A 171 -0.29 -2.09 10.51
C GLY A 171 0.43 -1.37 11.65
N GLY A 172 0.82 -2.13 12.66
CA GLY A 172 1.44 -1.62 13.87
C GLY A 172 0.53 -0.86 14.83
N ARG A 173 -0.67 -0.46 14.41
CA ARG A 173 -1.58 0.35 15.25
C ARG A 173 -2.31 -0.46 16.31
N ASN A 174 -2.66 -1.70 16.01
CA ASN A 174 -3.51 -2.51 16.87
C ASN A 174 -2.96 -3.93 17.07
N GLN A 175 -2.86 -4.36 18.32
CA GLN A 175 -2.44 -5.71 18.67
C GLN A 175 -3.32 -6.79 18.04
N ALA A 176 -4.61 -6.53 17.88
CA ALA A 176 -5.54 -7.51 17.29
C ALA A 176 -5.20 -7.85 15.83
N PHE A 177 -4.59 -6.94 15.06
CA PHE A 177 -4.12 -7.23 13.71
C PHE A 177 -2.93 -8.18 13.72
N LEU A 178 -1.94 -7.94 14.59
CA LEU A 178 -0.81 -8.84 14.76
C LEU A 178 -1.28 -10.24 15.21
N ASP A 179 -2.24 -10.32 16.12
CA ASP A 179 -2.80 -11.60 16.59
C ASP A 179 -3.54 -12.33 15.47
N MET A 180 -4.21 -11.59 14.58
CA MET A 180 -4.83 -12.12 13.38
C MET A 180 -3.78 -12.63 12.39
N ASP A 181 -2.72 -11.88 12.13
CA ASP A 181 -1.63 -12.28 11.24
C ASP A 181 -1.00 -13.58 11.72
N LYS A 182 -0.64 -13.68 12.99
CA LYS A 182 -0.10 -14.90 13.59
C LYS A 182 -1.03 -16.11 13.41
N LYS A 183 -2.34 -15.90 13.56
CA LYS A 183 -3.32 -16.96 13.35
C LYS A 183 -3.37 -17.38 11.89
N LEU A 184 -3.36 -16.44 10.97
CA LEU A 184 -3.39 -16.72 9.53
C LEU A 184 -2.09 -17.41 9.07
N THR A 185 -0.94 -16.96 9.53
CA THR A 185 0.36 -17.60 9.26
C THR A 185 0.36 -19.03 9.77
N LYS A 186 -0.12 -19.26 11.00
CA LYS A 186 -0.24 -20.61 11.54
C LYS A 186 -1.14 -21.50 10.68
N MET A 187 -2.29 -21.00 10.24
CA MET A 187 -3.20 -21.74 9.36
C MET A 187 -2.53 -22.07 8.02
N ALA A 188 -1.81 -21.13 7.43
CA ALA A 188 -1.08 -21.34 6.19
C ALA A 188 0.04 -22.37 6.33
N LEU A 189 0.80 -22.32 7.42
CA LEU A 189 1.86 -23.28 7.72
C LEU A 189 1.30 -24.68 7.96
N ASP A 190 0.19 -24.82 8.68
CA ASP A 190 -0.46 -26.11 8.92
C ASP A 190 -0.98 -26.71 7.61
N ALA A 191 -1.62 -25.92 6.75
CA ALA A 191 -2.06 -26.35 5.43
C ALA A 191 -0.87 -26.77 4.53
N TYR A 192 0.19 -25.98 4.51
CA TYR A 192 1.42 -26.32 3.79
C TYR A 192 2.01 -27.67 4.23
N LYS A 193 2.13 -27.91 5.55
CA LYS A 193 2.62 -29.18 6.09
C LYS A 193 1.76 -30.38 5.68
N ASN A 194 0.47 -30.18 5.57
CA ASN A 194 -0.48 -31.17 5.11
C ASN A 194 -0.54 -31.32 3.59
N LYS A 195 0.21 -30.50 2.83
CA LYS A 195 0.13 -30.41 1.37
C LYS A 195 -1.27 -30.05 0.89
N GLU A 196 -1.94 -29.20 1.64
CA GLU A 196 -3.25 -28.66 1.30
C GLU A 196 -3.10 -27.29 0.65
N MET A 197 -4.01 -26.97 -0.25
CA MET A 197 -4.12 -25.63 -0.84
C MET A 197 -5.58 -25.33 -1.20
N ALA A 198 -5.89 -24.05 -1.41
CA ALA A 198 -7.23 -23.59 -1.73
C ALA A 198 -7.78 -24.18 -3.05
N ALA A 199 -6.89 -24.51 -3.98
CA ALA A 199 -7.22 -25.21 -5.22
C ALA A 199 -6.69 -26.64 -5.18
N LYS A 200 -7.48 -27.59 -5.69
CA LYS A 200 -7.03 -28.99 -5.78
C LYS A 200 -5.87 -29.16 -6.74
N GLU A 201 -5.89 -28.42 -7.85
CA GLU A 201 -4.87 -28.45 -8.88
C GLU A 201 -4.75 -27.09 -9.54
N TYR A 202 -3.55 -26.72 -9.94
CA TYR A 202 -3.30 -25.59 -10.81
C TYR A 202 -2.32 -25.99 -11.92
N ARG A 203 -2.39 -25.29 -13.07
CA ARG A 203 -1.54 -25.53 -14.23
C ARG A 203 -0.45 -24.49 -14.37
N HIS A 204 -0.79 -23.24 -14.00
CA HIS A 204 0.08 -22.09 -14.19
C HIS A 204 0.08 -21.23 -12.94
N ARG A 205 1.25 -20.65 -12.66
CA ARG A 205 1.49 -19.67 -11.62
C ARG A 205 1.54 -18.29 -12.26
N ALA A 206 0.68 -17.40 -11.86
CA ALA A 206 0.59 -16.06 -12.43
C ALA A 206 0.95 -14.98 -11.43
N MET A 207 1.46 -13.87 -11.93
CA MET A 207 1.66 -12.63 -11.23
C MET A 207 0.97 -11.48 -11.99
N THR A 208 0.32 -10.59 -11.26
CA THR A 208 -0.15 -9.33 -11.84
C THR A 208 0.89 -8.24 -11.63
N TRP A 209 1.51 -7.78 -12.73
CA TRP A 209 2.46 -6.68 -12.68
C TRP A 209 1.76 -5.35 -12.97
N GLY A 210 1.15 -4.81 -11.95
CA GLY A 210 0.36 -3.59 -12.00
C GLY A 210 -0.52 -3.46 -10.76
N VAL A 211 -1.35 -2.44 -10.76
CA VAL A 211 -2.44 -2.34 -9.78
C VAL A 211 -3.47 -3.38 -10.18
N GLN A 212 -3.77 -4.30 -9.28
CA GLN A 212 -4.83 -5.27 -9.52
C GLN A 212 -6.16 -4.56 -9.77
N ALA A 213 -6.94 -5.15 -10.68
CA ALA A 213 -8.32 -4.78 -10.85
C ALA A 213 -9.13 -5.17 -9.58
N ALA A 214 -8.93 -4.45 -8.48
CA ALA A 214 -9.57 -4.74 -7.18
C ALA A 214 -11.11 -4.73 -7.28
N TYR A 215 -11.65 -4.03 -8.28
CA TYR A 215 -13.07 -4.05 -8.65
C TYR A 215 -13.52 -5.36 -9.31
N TYR A 216 -12.60 -6.22 -9.73
CA TYR A 216 -12.86 -7.54 -10.29
C TYR A 216 -12.37 -8.66 -9.38
N THR A 217 -12.83 -8.68 -8.14
CA THR A 217 -12.43 -9.69 -7.14
C THR A 217 -12.73 -11.12 -7.59
N ALA A 218 -13.68 -11.31 -8.49
CA ALA A 218 -13.99 -12.60 -9.07
C ALA A 218 -12.95 -13.07 -10.12
N LEU A 219 -12.13 -12.19 -10.69
CA LEU A 219 -11.18 -12.54 -11.74
C LEU A 219 -10.16 -13.61 -11.34
N PRO A 220 -9.45 -13.51 -10.20
CA PRO A 220 -8.52 -14.55 -9.77
C PRO A 220 -9.22 -15.88 -9.46
N ILE A 221 -10.43 -15.83 -8.92
CA ILE A 221 -11.25 -17.03 -8.65
C ILE A 221 -11.67 -17.70 -9.96
N TRP A 222 -12.09 -16.93 -10.94
CA TRP A 222 -12.42 -17.42 -12.28
C TRP A 222 -11.20 -18.01 -12.99
N LEU A 223 -10.05 -17.35 -12.94
CA LEU A 223 -8.79 -17.84 -13.51
C LEU A 223 -8.41 -19.19 -12.89
N LEU A 224 -8.52 -19.30 -11.59
CA LEU A 224 -8.20 -20.55 -10.89
C LEU A 224 -9.19 -21.66 -11.25
N ASN A 225 -10.49 -21.42 -11.15
CA ASN A 225 -11.52 -22.45 -11.28
C ASN A 225 -11.74 -22.89 -12.72
N CYS A 226 -11.60 -21.98 -13.69
CA CYS A 226 -11.88 -22.28 -15.11
C CYS A 226 -10.62 -22.65 -15.90
N TRP A 227 -9.46 -22.10 -15.51
CA TRP A 227 -8.23 -22.21 -16.29
C TRP A 227 -7.06 -22.85 -15.54
N GLY A 228 -7.21 -23.06 -14.24
CA GLY A 228 -6.15 -23.59 -13.39
C GLY A 228 -4.96 -22.61 -13.25
N VAL A 229 -5.23 -21.31 -13.30
CA VAL A 229 -4.21 -20.26 -13.15
C VAL A 229 -4.30 -19.74 -11.70
N VAL A 230 -3.29 -20.04 -10.90
CA VAL A 230 -3.20 -19.49 -9.54
C VAL A 230 -2.43 -18.18 -9.56
N THR A 231 -3.04 -17.10 -9.08
CA THR A 231 -2.37 -15.81 -8.91
C THR A 231 -1.60 -15.83 -7.59
N ILE A 232 -0.27 -15.82 -7.67
CA ILE A 232 0.61 -15.94 -6.50
C ILE A 232 0.78 -14.59 -5.81
N ALA A 233 1.02 -13.55 -6.60
CA ALA A 233 1.28 -12.22 -6.08
C ALA A 233 0.94 -11.14 -7.11
N ASP A 234 0.91 -9.92 -6.67
CA ASP A 234 0.85 -8.73 -7.50
C ASP A 234 1.86 -7.68 -7.04
N MET A 235 1.94 -6.60 -7.80
CA MET A 235 2.88 -5.52 -7.49
C MET A 235 2.60 -4.84 -6.14
N LEU A 236 1.34 -4.77 -5.70
CA LEU A 236 0.97 -4.12 -4.44
C LEU A 236 1.30 -5.00 -3.22
N SER A 237 1.23 -6.32 -3.39
CA SER A 237 1.63 -7.25 -2.33
C SER A 237 3.15 -7.30 -2.12
N MET A 238 3.94 -6.79 -3.07
CA MET A 238 5.39 -6.68 -2.99
C MET A 238 5.84 -5.37 -2.33
N VAL A 239 5.25 -5.02 -1.21
CA VAL A 239 5.68 -3.88 -0.40
C VAL A 239 7.04 -4.17 0.23
N SER A 240 7.73 -3.11 0.62
CA SER A 240 9.00 -3.26 1.35
C SER A 240 8.81 -4.09 2.61
N THR A 241 9.78 -4.95 2.87
CA THR A 241 9.82 -5.85 4.02
C THR A 241 10.91 -5.47 5.03
N GLU A 242 11.46 -4.27 4.87
CA GLU A 242 12.46 -3.76 5.80
C GLU A 242 11.86 -3.48 7.18
N MET A 243 12.68 -3.70 8.20
CA MET A 243 12.31 -3.43 9.58
C MET A 243 12.64 -1.99 9.97
N VAL A 244 11.85 -1.41 10.84
CA VAL A 244 12.08 -0.07 11.40
C VAL A 244 12.78 -0.18 12.74
N ASN A 245 13.83 0.61 12.95
CA ASN A 245 14.49 0.70 14.26
C ASN A 245 13.49 1.15 15.33
N THR A 246 13.55 0.52 16.49
CA THR A 246 12.58 0.76 17.58
C THR A 246 13.19 1.34 18.85
N GLU A 247 14.42 1.88 18.76
CA GLU A 247 15.16 2.41 19.88
C GLU A 247 15.82 3.76 19.55
N ASP A 248 16.34 3.92 18.34
CA ASP A 248 16.96 5.16 17.88
C ASP A 248 16.01 5.94 16.95
N LYS A 249 15.76 7.20 17.31
CA LYS A 249 14.81 8.07 16.60
C LYS A 249 15.28 8.42 15.20
N HIS A 250 16.56 8.74 15.03
CA HIS A 250 17.10 9.13 13.75
C HIS A 250 17.12 7.93 12.80
N GLN A 251 17.61 6.78 13.27
CA GLN A 251 17.60 5.56 12.47
C GLN A 251 16.18 5.14 12.10
N ALA A 252 15.21 5.28 12.99
CA ALA A 252 13.81 4.99 12.67
C ALA A 252 13.25 5.87 11.55
N MET A 253 13.64 7.14 11.48
CA MET A 253 13.24 8.03 10.39
C MET A 253 13.92 7.66 9.07
N LEU A 254 15.20 7.27 9.10
CA LEU A 254 15.91 6.74 7.93
C LEU A 254 15.26 5.45 7.42
N ASP A 255 14.90 4.53 8.31
CA ASP A 255 14.24 3.27 7.93
C ASP A 255 12.86 3.52 7.33
N LEU A 256 12.07 4.44 7.87
CA LEU A 256 10.79 4.86 7.29
C LEU A 256 10.99 5.50 5.91
N ALA A 257 11.97 6.37 5.76
CA ALA A 257 12.32 6.96 4.47
C ALA A 257 12.66 5.85 3.47
N TYR A 258 13.47 4.88 3.86
CA TYR A 258 13.84 3.73 3.04
C TYR A 258 12.63 2.91 2.61
N LEU A 259 11.66 2.65 3.50
CA LEU A 259 10.41 1.99 3.17
C LEU A 259 9.62 2.73 2.09
N TYR A 260 9.53 4.05 2.18
CA TYR A 260 8.88 4.89 1.18
C TYR A 260 9.62 4.89 -0.16
N GLU A 261 10.93 4.93 -0.10
CA GLU A 261 11.79 4.97 -1.27
C GLU A 261 11.78 3.67 -2.06
N ASN A 262 11.73 2.53 -1.40
CA ASN A 262 11.80 1.21 -2.02
C ASN A 262 10.43 0.59 -2.34
N MET A 263 9.36 1.35 -2.28
CA MET A 263 8.06 0.88 -2.72
C MET A 263 8.09 0.59 -4.23
N ILE A 264 7.76 -0.64 -4.61
CA ILE A 264 7.87 -1.12 -6.01
C ILE A 264 7.04 -0.27 -6.97
N MET A 265 5.82 0.08 -6.58
CA MET A 265 4.94 0.88 -7.43
C MET A 265 5.55 2.26 -7.71
N ARG A 266 6.24 2.86 -6.76
CA ARG A 266 6.96 4.11 -6.95
C ARG A 266 8.10 3.98 -7.94
N ASN A 267 8.93 2.95 -7.79
CA ASN A 267 10.04 2.69 -8.68
C ASN A 267 9.57 2.47 -10.13
N ARG A 268 8.37 1.90 -10.32
CA ARG A 268 7.77 1.72 -11.62
C ARG A 268 7.18 3.02 -12.19
N SER A 269 6.46 3.78 -11.38
CA SER A 269 5.74 4.98 -11.85
C SER A 269 6.66 6.18 -12.04
N ASN A 270 7.64 6.36 -11.17
CA ASN A 270 8.50 7.53 -11.10
C ASN A 270 9.99 7.22 -11.29
N GLY A 271 10.37 5.94 -11.36
CA GLY A 271 11.72 5.47 -11.61
C GLY A 271 12.02 5.22 -13.09
N GLY A 272 13.23 4.71 -13.38
CA GLY A 272 13.56 4.19 -14.69
C GLY A 272 12.87 2.86 -14.94
N TYR A 273 12.44 2.61 -16.18
CA TYR A 273 11.79 1.34 -16.56
C TYR A 273 12.69 0.13 -16.31
N GLU A 274 14.00 0.30 -16.40
CA GLU A 274 15.00 -0.74 -16.19
C GLU A 274 14.85 -1.37 -14.79
N THR A 275 14.72 -0.54 -13.75
CA THR A 275 14.52 -1.02 -12.37
C THR A 275 13.21 -1.81 -12.24
N GLY A 276 12.15 -1.37 -12.94
CA GLY A 276 10.87 -2.08 -12.96
C GLY A 276 10.99 -3.45 -13.64
N VAL A 277 11.71 -3.52 -14.76
CA VAL A 277 11.95 -4.78 -15.50
C VAL A 277 12.80 -5.75 -14.68
N GLU A 278 13.90 -5.27 -14.08
CA GLU A 278 14.75 -6.09 -13.20
C GLU A 278 13.96 -6.65 -12.00
N ALA A 279 13.13 -5.83 -11.37
CA ALA A 279 12.28 -6.27 -10.28
C ALA A 279 11.28 -7.34 -10.74
N LEU A 280 10.62 -7.14 -11.88
CA LEU A 280 9.70 -8.10 -12.46
C LEU A 280 10.38 -9.47 -12.66
N TRP A 281 11.51 -9.49 -13.33
CA TRP A 281 12.25 -10.74 -13.58
C TRP A 281 12.66 -11.43 -12.29
N ARG A 282 13.21 -10.70 -11.35
CA ARG A 282 13.58 -11.26 -10.04
C ARG A 282 12.38 -11.90 -9.32
N PHE A 283 11.19 -11.28 -9.37
CA PHE A 283 10.01 -11.86 -8.77
C PHE A 283 9.49 -13.07 -9.55
N CYS A 284 9.53 -13.05 -10.87
CA CYS A 284 9.17 -14.21 -11.68
C CYS A 284 10.03 -15.43 -11.33
N GLU A 285 11.33 -15.25 -11.20
CA GLU A 285 12.26 -16.30 -10.79
C GLU A 285 12.00 -16.76 -9.35
N MET A 286 11.83 -15.80 -8.41
CA MET A 286 11.64 -16.09 -7.00
C MET A 286 10.37 -16.91 -6.72
N PHE A 287 9.30 -16.67 -7.46
CA PHE A 287 7.99 -17.30 -7.27
C PHE A 287 7.65 -18.35 -8.32
N ASN A 288 8.57 -18.70 -9.20
CA ASN A 288 8.34 -19.63 -10.31
C ASN A 288 7.08 -19.24 -11.12
N ILE A 289 7.07 -18.00 -11.61
CA ILE A 289 5.92 -17.47 -12.36
C ILE A 289 5.99 -17.89 -13.83
N ASP A 290 4.89 -18.44 -14.34
CA ASP A 290 4.73 -18.83 -15.73
C ASP A 290 4.13 -17.71 -16.58
N ILE A 291 3.26 -16.88 -15.96
CA ILE A 291 2.43 -15.90 -16.69
C ILE A 291 2.45 -14.56 -15.91
N VAL A 292 2.68 -13.48 -16.64
CA VAL A 292 2.55 -12.11 -16.12
C VAL A 292 1.44 -11.40 -16.88
#